data_80674c943ed8e90cc07d75b5644365e3
#
_entry.id   80674c943ed8e90cc07d75b5644365e3
#
_cell.length_a   1.000
_cell.length_b   1.000
_cell.length_c   1.000
_cell.angle_alpha   90.00
_cell.angle_beta   90.00
_cell.angle_gamma   90.00
#
_symmetry.space_group_name_H-M   'P 1'
#
loop_
_entity.id
_entity.type
_entity.pdbx_description
1 polymer ?
#
loop_
_entity_poly.entity_id
_entity_poly.type
_entity_poly.pdbx_seq_one_letter_code
_entity_poly.pdbx_strand_id
1 'polypeptide(L)'
;MKTIILTLLAVVCLTTTAQTTAVKEHVDPLLTTEWGQDAPYNLLCPEKPNSQGEPQHCRVGCVACAMGQVMNFHQYPAVGIGQGTNIFNTSLTVNYGDTHYDWAHMQDSYRDAYTDEEATAVATLLYHCGVAVNMIYGLQSSSTFTAFANNMTTALVRYFGYDDTDLKSVSRSKYTRAEWLQLIYENLSAGQPIIYSGNSSSMGGHTWVLDGYDREGRVHMNWGWLGRDNGYYDIDLNIPGLDFNQQQSMVIGIRPPHTDTGIVRTTAAPAADVVWHTLDGRTVVRPVRRGIYISNGKKYVIH
;
A
#
# COMPACT_ATOMS: atom_id res chain seq x y z
N MET A 1 33.85 39.67 -46.75
CA MET A 1 32.68 39.75 -45.90
C MET A 1 32.35 38.30 -45.45
N LYS A 2 32.62 37.98 -44.17
CA LYS A 2 32.30 36.63 -43.62
C LYS A 2 31.00 36.78 -42.85
N THR A 3 29.97 36.12 -43.34
CA THR A 3 28.63 36.06 -42.68
C THR A 3 28.66 35.03 -41.54
N ILE A 4 28.51 35.48 -40.30
CA ILE A 4 28.38 34.61 -39.13
C ILE A 4 26.90 34.28 -39.00
N ILE A 5 26.53 32.98 -39.16
CA ILE A 5 25.21 32.47 -38.86
C ILE A 5 25.17 32.11 -37.38
N LEU A 6 24.38 32.86 -36.62
CA LEU A 6 24.15 32.61 -35.20
C LEU A 6 22.97 31.60 -35.07
N THR A 7 23.28 30.36 -34.72
CA THR A 7 22.26 29.34 -34.47
C THR A 7 21.74 29.51 -33.04
N LEU A 8 20.50 29.93 -32.92
CA LEU A 8 19.81 30.05 -31.63
C LEU A 8 19.32 28.64 -31.19
N LEU A 9 19.95 28.09 -30.15
CA LEU A 9 19.51 26.83 -29.55
C LEU A 9 18.39 27.15 -28.58
N ALA A 10 17.14 26.83 -28.95
CA ALA A 10 15.97 26.90 -28.05
C ALA A 10 15.99 25.70 -27.09
N VAL A 11 16.32 25.94 -25.84
CA VAL A 11 16.15 24.95 -24.76
C VAL A 11 14.68 24.92 -24.40
N VAL A 12 13.98 23.88 -24.85
CA VAL A 12 12.60 23.59 -24.40
C VAL A 12 12.70 22.94 -23.03
N CYS A 13 12.43 23.72 -22.00
CA CYS A 13 12.28 23.23 -20.64
C CYS A 13 10.92 22.50 -20.55
N LEU A 14 10.93 21.16 -20.62
CA LEU A 14 9.75 20.34 -20.36
C LEU A 14 9.46 20.38 -18.85
N THR A 15 8.60 21.29 -18.43
CA THR A 15 8.02 21.24 -17.10
C THR A 15 7.03 20.09 -17.06
N THR A 16 7.41 18.96 -16.47
CA THR A 16 6.45 17.93 -16.05
C THR A 16 5.60 18.50 -14.93
N THR A 17 4.41 18.99 -15.26
CA THR A 17 3.41 19.29 -14.25
C THR A 17 2.98 17.98 -13.61
N ALA A 18 3.40 17.74 -12.36
CA ALA A 18 2.79 16.71 -11.54
C ALA A 18 1.28 16.99 -11.51
N GLN A 19 0.49 16.05 -12.01
CA GLN A 19 -0.96 16.15 -12.02
C GLN A 19 -1.42 15.95 -10.58
N THR A 20 -1.60 17.04 -9.82
CA THR A 20 -2.19 16.99 -8.49
C THR A 20 -3.63 16.46 -8.65
N THR A 21 -3.88 15.28 -8.11
CA THR A 21 -5.24 14.73 -8.05
C THR A 21 -6.08 15.70 -7.24
N ALA A 22 -7.16 16.21 -7.82
CA ALA A 22 -8.06 17.11 -7.09
C ALA A 22 -8.66 16.34 -5.90
N VAL A 23 -8.65 16.95 -4.72
CA VAL A 23 -9.29 16.39 -3.53
C VAL A 23 -10.78 16.27 -3.79
N LYS A 24 -11.33 15.07 -3.59
CA LYS A 24 -12.76 14.77 -3.76
C LYS A 24 -13.55 15.31 -2.57
N GLU A 25 -14.86 15.46 -2.74
CA GLU A 25 -15.77 15.90 -1.67
C GLU A 25 -15.89 14.81 -0.57
N HIS A 26 -15.85 13.55 -0.96
CA HIS A 26 -15.84 12.38 -0.08
C HIS A 26 -15.16 11.20 -0.81
N VAL A 27 -14.77 10.20 -0.07
CA VAL A 27 -14.27 8.90 -0.56
C VAL A 27 -14.92 7.81 0.28
N ASP A 28 -15.70 6.95 -0.35
CA ASP A 28 -16.23 5.75 0.31
C ASP A 28 -15.08 4.83 0.74
N PRO A 29 -15.26 3.97 1.75
CA PRO A 29 -14.23 3.06 2.18
C PRO A 29 -13.66 2.26 1.02
N LEU A 30 -12.33 2.34 0.84
CA LEU A 30 -11.62 1.66 -0.25
C LEU A 30 -11.46 0.16 0.03
N LEU A 31 -11.32 -0.22 1.29
CA LEU A 31 -11.13 -1.59 1.72
C LEU A 31 -12.48 -2.25 2.00
N THR A 32 -12.61 -3.51 1.60
CA THR A 32 -13.73 -4.40 1.95
C THR A 32 -13.36 -5.37 3.08
N THR A 33 -12.06 -5.47 3.40
CA THR A 33 -11.55 -6.43 4.39
C THR A 33 -11.95 -6.08 5.82
N GLU A 34 -12.34 -7.12 6.56
CA GLU A 34 -12.62 -7.06 8.00
C GLU A 34 -11.68 -8.03 8.74
N TRP A 35 -10.37 -7.84 8.56
CA TRP A 35 -9.38 -8.76 9.10
C TRP A 35 -9.09 -8.52 10.58
N GLY A 36 -8.47 -9.52 11.20
CA GLY A 36 -8.08 -9.50 12.61
C GLY A 36 -6.67 -10.06 12.82
N GLN A 37 -6.38 -10.43 14.08
CA GLN A 37 -5.02 -10.82 14.48
C GLN A 37 -4.94 -12.23 15.08
N ASP A 38 -6.08 -12.85 15.36
CA ASP A 38 -6.20 -14.24 15.87
C ASP A 38 -6.47 -15.19 14.70
N ALA A 39 -6.89 -16.44 14.95
CA ALA A 39 -7.19 -17.41 13.90
C ALA A 39 -8.29 -16.92 12.93
N PRO A 40 -8.16 -17.20 11.59
CA PRO A 40 -7.10 -17.97 10.95
C PRO A 40 -5.86 -17.14 10.58
N TYR A 41 -5.88 -15.84 10.78
CA TYR A 41 -4.85 -14.88 10.35
C TYR A 41 -3.46 -15.20 10.91
N ASN A 42 -3.38 -15.79 12.11
CA ASN A 42 -2.14 -16.09 12.80
C ASN A 42 -1.65 -17.55 12.65
N LEU A 43 -2.24 -18.31 11.74
CA LEU A 43 -1.95 -19.74 11.56
C LEU A 43 -0.45 -20.08 11.40
N LEU A 44 0.32 -19.17 10.78
CA LEU A 44 1.75 -19.33 10.56
C LEU A 44 2.63 -18.53 11.54
N CYS A 45 2.02 -17.81 12.48
CA CYS A 45 2.78 -17.11 13.51
C CYS A 45 3.44 -18.10 14.47
N PRO A 46 4.57 -17.73 15.10
CA PRO A 46 5.23 -18.60 16.08
C PRO A 46 4.31 -19.01 17.22
N GLU A 47 4.46 -20.25 17.68
CA GLU A 47 3.79 -20.73 18.87
C GLU A 47 4.56 -20.42 20.13
N LYS A 48 3.82 -20.22 21.22
CA LYS A 48 4.33 -20.12 22.59
C LYS A 48 3.40 -20.88 23.54
N PRO A 49 3.90 -21.39 24.66
CA PRO A 49 3.05 -22.00 25.66
C PRO A 49 2.07 -20.98 26.26
N ASN A 50 0.79 -21.32 26.28
CA ASN A 50 -0.24 -20.55 26.97
C ASN A 50 -0.19 -20.76 28.50
N SER A 51 -1.14 -20.22 29.24
CA SER A 51 -1.19 -20.34 30.71
C SER A 51 -1.36 -21.79 31.23
N GLN A 52 -1.80 -22.72 30.36
CA GLN A 52 -1.94 -24.14 30.64
C GLN A 52 -0.72 -24.96 30.16
N GLY A 53 0.27 -24.30 29.54
CA GLY A 53 1.43 -24.95 28.96
C GLY A 53 1.23 -25.52 27.56
N GLU A 54 0.04 -25.32 26.95
CA GLU A 54 -0.29 -25.80 25.61
C GLU A 54 0.24 -24.84 24.53
N PRO A 55 0.69 -25.35 23.38
CA PRO A 55 1.14 -24.50 22.27
C PRO A 55 -0.02 -23.67 21.73
N GLN A 56 0.21 -22.38 21.53
CA GLN A 56 -0.74 -21.45 20.98
C GLN A 56 -0.04 -20.48 20.05
N HIS A 57 -0.60 -20.22 18.86
CA HIS A 57 -0.07 -19.22 17.95
C HIS A 57 -0.12 -17.82 18.56
N CYS A 58 0.97 -17.10 18.44
CA CYS A 58 1.03 -15.68 18.77
C CYS A 58 0.12 -14.87 17.83
N ARG A 59 -0.32 -13.70 18.27
CA ARG A 59 -1.08 -12.79 17.41
C ARG A 59 -0.25 -12.27 16.27
N VAL A 60 -0.91 -11.98 15.14
CA VAL A 60 -0.27 -11.37 13.95
C VAL A 60 0.42 -10.05 14.28
N GLY A 61 -0.22 -9.20 15.08
CA GLY A 61 0.19 -7.83 15.33
C GLY A 61 -0.47 -6.82 14.40
N CYS A 62 -0.90 -5.68 14.96
CA CYS A 62 -1.69 -4.67 14.26
C CYS A 62 -0.98 -4.09 13.03
N VAL A 63 0.35 -3.91 13.08
CA VAL A 63 1.15 -3.42 11.94
C VAL A 63 1.07 -4.37 10.76
N ALA A 64 1.26 -5.68 10.99
CA ALA A 64 1.20 -6.67 9.93
C ALA A 64 -0.23 -6.81 9.37
N CYS A 65 -1.25 -6.74 10.23
CA CYS A 65 -2.64 -6.73 9.83
C CYS A 65 -2.98 -5.52 8.93
N ALA A 66 -2.59 -4.32 9.33
CA ALA A 66 -2.82 -3.11 8.53
C ALA A 66 -2.08 -3.15 7.18
N MET A 67 -0.81 -3.59 7.17
CA MET A 67 -0.05 -3.78 5.93
C MET A 67 -0.74 -4.78 5.01
N GLY A 68 -1.12 -5.95 5.54
CA GLY A 68 -1.77 -7.00 4.76
C GLY A 68 -3.09 -6.54 4.13
N GLN A 69 -3.93 -5.80 4.86
CA GLN A 69 -5.18 -5.26 4.32
C GLN A 69 -4.95 -4.28 3.16
N VAL A 70 -3.95 -3.38 3.28
CA VAL A 70 -3.58 -2.47 2.19
C VAL A 70 -3.01 -3.23 0.99
N MET A 71 -2.20 -4.27 1.23
CA MET A 71 -1.65 -5.11 0.17
C MET A 71 -2.73 -5.92 -0.53
N ASN A 72 -3.72 -6.42 0.21
CA ASN A 72 -4.89 -7.12 -0.36
C ASN A 72 -5.75 -6.18 -1.22
N PHE A 73 -5.97 -4.94 -0.80
CA PHE A 73 -6.65 -3.93 -1.62
C PHE A 73 -5.95 -3.74 -2.99
N HIS A 74 -4.63 -3.75 -3.02
CA HIS A 74 -3.86 -3.64 -4.26
C HIS A 74 -3.72 -4.97 -5.01
N GLN A 75 -3.98 -6.12 -4.37
CA GLN A 75 -3.62 -7.47 -4.85
C GLN A 75 -2.17 -7.53 -5.36
N TYR A 76 -1.25 -6.96 -4.59
CA TYR A 76 0.14 -6.76 -4.96
C TYR A 76 1.09 -7.02 -3.78
N PRO A 77 2.28 -7.62 -4.04
CA PRO A 77 2.81 -8.14 -5.32
C PRO A 77 2.28 -9.53 -5.66
N ALA A 78 2.43 -9.97 -6.90
CA ALA A 78 2.19 -11.38 -7.25
C ALA A 78 3.25 -12.30 -6.61
N VAL A 79 4.51 -11.85 -6.60
CA VAL A 79 5.67 -12.53 -5.97
C VAL A 79 6.46 -11.50 -5.20
N GLY A 80 6.94 -11.84 -4.00
CA GLY A 80 7.78 -10.97 -3.21
C GLY A 80 9.23 -10.91 -3.72
N ILE A 81 10.13 -10.27 -2.97
CA ILE A 81 11.51 -10.01 -3.39
C ILE A 81 12.50 -10.48 -2.31
N GLY A 82 13.44 -11.33 -2.72
CA GLY A 82 14.58 -11.75 -1.88
C GLY A 82 14.19 -12.52 -0.61
N GLN A 83 15.02 -12.40 0.41
CA GLN A 83 14.86 -13.09 1.69
C GLN A 83 14.99 -12.09 2.84
N GLY A 84 14.26 -12.34 3.93
CA GLY A 84 14.33 -11.55 5.16
C GLY A 84 14.29 -12.43 6.40
N THR A 85 14.99 -11.99 7.43
CA THR A 85 15.05 -12.67 8.74
C THR A 85 14.68 -11.64 9.82
N ASN A 86 13.84 -12.05 10.75
CA ASN A 86 13.46 -11.21 11.89
C ASN A 86 14.67 -11.01 12.81
N ILE A 87 15.03 -9.76 13.09
CA ILE A 87 16.23 -9.44 13.89
C ILE A 87 16.11 -9.81 15.37
N PHE A 88 14.90 -9.95 15.89
CA PHE A 88 14.63 -10.32 17.29
C PHE A 88 14.48 -11.84 17.48
N ASN A 89 14.19 -12.56 16.39
CA ASN A 89 14.15 -14.01 16.36
C ASN A 89 14.63 -14.52 15.01
N THR A 90 15.91 -14.84 14.94
CA THR A 90 16.59 -15.25 13.69
C THR A 90 16.13 -16.60 13.14
N SER A 91 15.35 -17.38 13.89
CA SER A 91 14.71 -18.58 13.36
C SER A 91 13.53 -18.26 12.41
N LEU A 92 13.00 -17.03 12.48
CA LEU A 92 11.91 -16.58 11.64
C LEU A 92 12.48 -15.95 10.36
N THR A 93 12.63 -16.78 9.34
CA THR A 93 13.13 -16.38 8.03
C THR A 93 12.09 -16.66 6.97
N VAL A 94 11.92 -15.71 6.05
CA VAL A 94 10.98 -15.77 4.93
C VAL A 94 11.74 -15.61 3.62
N ASN A 95 11.49 -16.49 2.67
CA ASN A 95 11.93 -16.36 1.28
C ASN A 95 10.81 -15.72 0.47
N TYR A 96 10.79 -14.38 0.43
CA TYR A 96 9.77 -13.61 -0.27
C TYR A 96 9.84 -13.87 -1.78
N GLY A 97 11.05 -14.01 -2.34
CA GLY A 97 11.28 -14.18 -3.78
C GLY A 97 10.73 -15.48 -4.36
N ASP A 98 10.49 -16.50 -3.52
CA ASP A 98 9.88 -17.77 -3.92
C ASP A 98 8.39 -17.86 -3.53
N THR A 99 7.84 -16.80 -2.94
CA THR A 99 6.46 -16.79 -2.48
C THR A 99 5.54 -16.12 -3.50
N HIS A 100 4.58 -16.89 -4.00
CA HIS A 100 3.43 -16.39 -4.75
C HIS A 100 2.28 -16.12 -3.78
N TYR A 101 1.82 -14.85 -3.73
CA TYR A 101 0.68 -14.48 -2.91
C TYR A 101 -0.63 -14.82 -3.63
N ASP A 102 -1.44 -15.65 -2.99
CA ASP A 102 -2.69 -16.16 -3.57
C ASP A 102 -3.86 -15.22 -3.23
N TRP A 103 -3.91 -14.09 -3.93
CA TRP A 103 -4.93 -13.06 -3.73
C TRP A 103 -6.35 -13.57 -3.98
N ALA A 104 -6.53 -14.56 -4.85
CA ALA A 104 -7.84 -15.11 -5.20
C ALA A 104 -8.49 -15.89 -4.04
N HIS A 105 -7.68 -16.43 -3.14
CA HIS A 105 -8.16 -17.16 -1.95
C HIS A 105 -8.14 -16.30 -0.67
N MET A 106 -7.87 -15.00 -0.76
CA MET A 106 -7.99 -14.10 0.38
C MET A 106 -9.39 -13.51 0.45
N GLN A 107 -10.18 -13.94 1.44
CA GLN A 107 -11.53 -13.42 1.66
C GLN A 107 -11.54 -12.08 2.38
N ASP A 108 -12.61 -11.30 2.19
CA ASP A 108 -12.82 -10.04 2.91
C ASP A 108 -13.04 -10.26 4.41
N SER A 109 -13.67 -11.38 4.78
CA SER A 109 -13.95 -11.75 6.16
C SER A 109 -13.84 -13.27 6.36
N TYR A 110 -13.34 -13.67 7.52
CA TYR A 110 -13.22 -15.08 7.93
C TYR A 110 -14.12 -15.41 9.12
N ARG A 111 -15.23 -14.69 9.28
CA ARG A 111 -16.22 -14.96 10.33
C ARG A 111 -17.09 -16.17 10.02
N ASP A 112 -17.32 -16.39 8.73
CA ASP A 112 -18.07 -17.55 8.23
C ASP A 112 -17.11 -18.70 7.88
N ALA A 113 -17.62 -19.71 7.17
CA ALA A 113 -16.81 -20.83 6.74
C ALA A 113 -15.73 -20.42 5.74
N TYR A 114 -14.55 -20.97 5.89
CA TYR A 114 -13.41 -20.81 4.98
C TYR A 114 -12.69 -22.16 4.82
N THR A 115 -11.95 -22.30 3.73
CA THR A 115 -11.13 -23.47 3.44
C THR A 115 -9.72 -23.34 4.03
N ASP A 116 -8.98 -24.45 4.07
CA ASP A 116 -7.58 -24.43 4.51
C ASP A 116 -6.69 -23.60 3.55
N GLU A 117 -7.01 -23.59 2.26
CA GLU A 117 -6.33 -22.76 1.25
C GLU A 117 -6.52 -21.27 1.54
N GLU A 118 -7.75 -20.86 1.83
CA GLU A 118 -8.08 -19.47 2.17
C GLU A 118 -7.41 -19.03 3.48
N ALA A 119 -7.43 -19.87 4.50
CA ALA A 119 -6.76 -19.64 5.78
C ALA A 119 -5.23 -19.52 5.58
N THR A 120 -4.65 -20.41 4.77
CA THR A 120 -3.22 -20.40 4.48
C THR A 120 -2.81 -19.17 3.67
N ALA A 121 -3.63 -18.76 2.69
CA ALA A 121 -3.35 -17.60 1.86
C ALA A 121 -3.20 -16.32 2.71
N VAL A 122 -4.20 -16.01 3.56
CA VAL A 122 -4.15 -14.82 4.41
C VAL A 122 -3.08 -14.91 5.49
N ALA A 123 -2.90 -16.07 6.12
CA ALA A 123 -1.88 -16.28 7.14
C ALA A 123 -0.46 -16.12 6.58
N THR A 124 -0.21 -16.59 5.35
CA THR A 124 1.08 -16.42 4.67
C THR A 124 1.40 -14.94 4.50
N LEU A 125 0.49 -14.15 3.97
CA LEU A 125 0.68 -12.72 3.79
C LEU A 125 0.99 -12.02 5.12
N LEU A 126 0.17 -12.27 6.15
CA LEU A 126 0.28 -11.58 7.42
C LEU A 126 1.54 -12.00 8.21
N TYR A 127 1.91 -13.28 8.18
CA TYR A 127 3.18 -13.72 8.76
C TYR A 127 4.38 -13.07 8.05
N HIS A 128 4.37 -12.99 6.73
CA HIS A 128 5.41 -12.34 5.94
C HIS A 128 5.50 -10.85 6.25
N CYS A 129 4.39 -10.14 6.35
CA CYS A 129 4.36 -8.76 6.82
C CYS A 129 4.99 -8.62 8.21
N GLY A 130 4.67 -9.52 9.13
CA GLY A 130 5.21 -9.52 10.48
C GLY A 130 6.73 -9.72 10.51
N VAL A 131 7.26 -10.71 9.76
CA VAL A 131 8.73 -10.90 9.65
C VAL A 131 9.39 -9.69 9.02
N ALA A 132 8.80 -9.11 7.97
CA ALA A 132 9.33 -7.94 7.25
C ALA A 132 9.50 -6.71 8.15
N VAL A 133 8.63 -6.52 9.14
CA VAL A 133 8.69 -5.40 10.09
C VAL A 133 9.37 -5.76 11.41
N ASN A 134 10.01 -6.92 11.49
CA ASN A 134 10.67 -7.40 12.71
C ASN A 134 9.70 -7.49 13.91
N MET A 135 8.57 -8.17 13.72
CA MET A 135 7.56 -8.35 14.76
C MET A 135 8.12 -9.12 15.95
N ILE A 136 7.89 -8.59 17.14
CA ILE A 136 8.08 -9.30 18.42
C ILE A 136 6.76 -9.97 18.74
N TYR A 137 6.68 -11.26 18.47
CA TYR A 137 5.46 -12.04 18.61
C TYR A 137 5.13 -12.36 20.06
N GLY A 138 3.87 -12.26 20.43
CA GLY A 138 3.34 -12.61 21.74
C GLY A 138 1.88 -13.09 21.69
N LEU A 139 1.47 -13.85 22.71
CA LEU A 139 0.13 -14.43 22.79
C LEU A 139 -0.96 -13.37 22.98
N GLN A 140 -0.69 -12.37 23.81
CA GLN A 140 -1.65 -11.30 24.12
C GLN A 140 -1.58 -10.14 23.16
N SER A 141 -0.39 -9.80 22.70
CA SER A 141 -0.13 -8.79 21.69
C SER A 141 1.22 -9.04 21.02
N SER A 142 1.31 -8.71 19.75
CA SER A 142 2.56 -8.64 19.01
C SER A 142 2.84 -7.19 18.65
N SER A 143 4.10 -6.77 18.73
CA SER A 143 4.49 -5.35 18.58
C SER A 143 5.76 -5.19 17.76
N THR A 144 5.96 -4.00 17.23
CA THR A 144 7.24 -3.57 16.64
C THR A 144 7.78 -2.38 17.43
N PHE A 145 9.08 -2.17 17.42
CA PHE A 145 9.66 -0.97 18.05
C PHE A 145 9.35 0.27 17.18
N THR A 146 8.77 1.30 17.81
CA THR A 146 8.49 2.60 17.17
C THR A 146 9.77 3.33 16.75
N ALA A 147 10.92 3.05 17.38
CA ALA A 147 12.23 3.58 16.95
C ALA A 147 12.60 3.19 15.50
N PHE A 148 11.94 2.17 14.95
CA PHE A 148 12.05 1.75 13.55
C PHE A 148 10.86 2.26 12.73
N ALA A 149 10.46 3.52 12.90
CA ALA A 149 9.31 4.13 12.19
C ALA A 149 9.33 3.94 10.66
N ASN A 150 10.50 3.68 10.09
CA ASN A 150 10.65 3.37 8.67
C ASN A 150 10.51 1.86 8.35
N ASN A 151 10.23 0.99 9.33
CA ASN A 151 10.15 -0.45 9.07
C ASN A 151 9.09 -0.79 8.04
N MET A 152 7.91 -0.16 8.11
CA MET A 152 6.83 -0.41 7.15
C MET A 152 7.19 0.03 5.73
N THR A 153 7.71 1.25 5.57
CA THR A 153 8.13 1.76 4.25
C THR A 153 9.27 0.93 3.68
N THR A 154 10.27 0.59 4.51
CA THR A 154 11.38 -0.27 4.10
C THR A 154 10.88 -1.67 3.72
N ALA A 155 9.96 -2.25 4.49
CA ALA A 155 9.39 -3.57 4.20
C ALA A 155 8.62 -3.59 2.88
N LEU A 156 7.74 -2.60 2.67
CA LEU A 156 6.94 -2.46 1.46
C LEU A 156 7.83 -2.35 0.19
N VAL A 157 8.90 -1.57 0.25
CA VAL A 157 9.83 -1.43 -0.88
C VAL A 157 10.69 -2.69 -1.05
N ARG A 158 11.37 -3.11 0.03
CA ARG A 158 12.42 -4.11 -0.05
C ARG A 158 11.91 -5.52 -0.37
N TYR A 159 10.81 -5.91 0.26
CA TYR A 159 10.30 -7.28 0.18
C TYR A 159 9.06 -7.41 -0.70
N PHE A 160 8.33 -6.31 -0.89
CA PHE A 160 7.06 -6.32 -1.63
C PHE A 160 7.09 -5.46 -2.89
N GLY A 161 8.18 -4.73 -3.15
CA GLY A 161 8.38 -4.02 -4.42
C GLY A 161 7.45 -2.84 -4.66
N TYR A 162 6.92 -2.22 -3.61
CA TYR A 162 6.12 -1.00 -3.72
C TYR A 162 6.95 0.19 -4.23
N ASP A 163 6.28 1.12 -4.93
CA ASP A 163 6.90 2.36 -5.42
C ASP A 163 7.40 3.20 -4.24
N ASP A 164 8.67 3.61 -4.28
CA ASP A 164 9.31 4.40 -3.24
C ASP A 164 9.29 5.92 -3.49
N THR A 165 8.77 6.36 -4.65
CA THR A 165 8.83 7.77 -5.08
C THR A 165 8.14 8.71 -4.10
N ASP A 166 6.94 8.37 -3.64
CA ASP A 166 6.13 9.17 -2.71
C ASP A 166 5.91 8.48 -1.37
N LEU A 167 6.35 7.22 -1.23
CA LEU A 167 6.16 6.42 -0.04
C LEU A 167 6.97 7.00 1.13
N LYS A 168 6.29 7.43 2.17
CA LYS A 168 6.96 7.99 3.35
C LYS A 168 6.14 7.82 4.63
N SER A 169 6.87 7.80 5.75
CA SER A 169 6.28 7.92 7.08
C SER A 169 6.34 9.38 7.55
N VAL A 170 5.22 9.90 8.05
CA VAL A 170 5.11 11.26 8.57
C VAL A 170 4.52 11.26 9.98
N SER A 171 4.98 12.19 10.83
CA SER A 171 4.51 12.36 12.20
C SER A 171 3.61 13.59 12.31
N ARG A 172 2.46 13.43 12.98
CA ARG A 172 1.47 14.48 13.16
C ARG A 172 2.04 15.75 13.81
N SER A 173 3.02 15.60 14.71
CA SER A 173 3.64 16.73 15.41
C SER A 173 4.31 17.76 14.50
N LYS A 174 4.51 17.44 13.22
CA LYS A 174 5.13 18.32 12.22
C LYS A 174 4.10 19.10 11.39
N TYR A 175 2.81 18.94 11.65
CA TYR A 175 1.71 19.48 10.82
C TYR A 175 0.65 20.12 11.69
N THR A 176 0.02 21.17 11.20
CA THR A 176 -1.25 21.65 11.73
C THR A 176 -2.35 20.60 11.45
N ARG A 177 -3.49 20.71 12.16
CA ARG A 177 -4.62 19.82 11.90
C ARG A 177 -5.11 19.89 10.44
N ALA A 178 -5.14 21.08 9.87
CA ALA A 178 -5.58 21.29 8.49
C ALA A 178 -4.62 20.64 7.47
N GLU A 179 -3.33 20.85 7.62
CA GLU A 179 -2.31 20.21 6.76
C GLU A 179 -2.34 18.69 6.89
N TRP A 180 -2.56 18.15 8.11
CA TRP A 180 -2.66 16.71 8.35
C TRP A 180 -3.86 16.09 7.63
N LEU A 181 -5.03 16.72 7.75
CA LEU A 181 -6.23 16.29 7.02
C LEU A 181 -6.06 16.42 5.50
N GLN A 182 -5.41 17.49 5.03
CA GLN A 182 -5.13 17.66 3.60
C GLN A 182 -4.32 16.50 3.04
N LEU A 183 -3.25 16.07 3.74
CA LEU A 183 -2.46 14.89 3.35
C LEU A 183 -3.31 13.62 3.28
N ILE A 184 -4.21 13.43 4.24
CA ILE A 184 -5.12 12.27 4.28
C ILE A 184 -6.06 12.31 3.06
N TYR A 185 -6.72 13.44 2.83
CA TYR A 185 -7.68 13.58 1.73
C TYR A 185 -7.03 13.45 0.35
N GLU A 186 -5.82 13.97 0.16
CA GLU A 186 -5.06 13.82 -1.09
C GLU A 186 -4.76 12.35 -1.39
N ASN A 187 -4.26 11.59 -0.42
CA ASN A 187 -3.95 10.18 -0.61
C ASN A 187 -5.23 9.36 -0.88
N LEU A 188 -6.26 9.54 -0.06
CA LEU A 188 -7.51 8.79 -0.22
C LEU A 188 -8.23 9.17 -1.53
N SER A 189 -8.21 10.44 -1.95
CA SER A 189 -8.74 10.88 -3.24
C SER A 189 -8.00 10.26 -4.44
N ALA A 190 -6.72 9.97 -4.26
CA ALA A 190 -5.91 9.25 -5.24
C ALA A 190 -6.14 7.72 -5.21
N GLY A 191 -7.01 7.21 -4.33
CA GLY A 191 -7.26 5.78 -4.16
C GLY A 191 -6.13 5.07 -3.42
N GLN A 192 -5.39 5.76 -2.56
CA GLN A 192 -4.27 5.23 -1.80
C GLN A 192 -4.65 5.12 -0.32
N PRO A 193 -4.95 3.92 0.20
CA PRO A 193 -5.16 3.71 1.62
C PRO A 193 -3.93 4.08 2.44
N ILE A 194 -4.14 4.50 3.68
CA ILE A 194 -3.10 5.01 4.57
C ILE A 194 -2.95 4.06 5.75
N ILE A 195 -1.72 3.66 6.09
CA ILE A 195 -1.47 2.96 7.36
C ILE A 195 -1.22 4.01 8.43
N TYR A 196 -2.08 4.04 9.44
CA TYR A 196 -2.09 5.02 10.51
C TYR A 196 -1.76 4.39 11.85
N SER A 197 -1.06 5.13 12.70
CA SER A 197 -0.68 4.66 14.04
C SER A 197 -0.87 5.74 15.07
N GLY A 198 -1.20 5.35 16.29
CA GLY A 198 -1.30 6.22 17.44
C GLY A 198 -1.17 5.45 18.76
N ASN A 199 -1.00 6.17 19.85
CA ASN A 199 -0.96 5.61 21.19
C ASN A 199 -2.16 6.11 22.02
N SER A 200 -2.74 5.19 22.78
CA SER A 200 -3.69 5.46 23.86
C SER A 200 -2.97 5.39 25.20
N SER A 201 -3.41 6.21 26.16
CA SER A 201 -2.90 6.18 27.53
C SER A 201 -3.27 4.88 28.27
N SER A 202 -4.35 4.20 27.86
CA SER A 202 -4.89 3.00 28.51
C SER A 202 -4.65 1.72 27.73
N MET A 203 -4.60 1.78 26.38
CA MET A 203 -4.53 0.60 25.51
C MET A 203 -3.15 0.39 24.87
N GLY A 204 -2.21 1.35 25.03
CA GLY A 204 -0.91 1.30 24.37
C GLY A 204 -0.98 1.72 22.90
N GLY A 205 -0.01 1.27 22.09
CA GLY A 205 0.06 1.60 20.67
C GLY A 205 -0.85 0.74 19.82
N HIS A 206 -1.42 1.33 18.75
CA HIS A 206 -2.18 0.61 17.73
C HIS A 206 -1.88 1.15 16.34
N THR A 207 -2.05 0.28 15.33
CA THR A 207 -1.89 0.60 13.91
C THR A 207 -3.11 0.07 13.15
N TRP A 208 -3.69 0.91 12.30
CA TRP A 208 -4.92 0.63 11.56
C TRP A 208 -4.87 1.25 10.17
N VAL A 209 -5.92 1.11 9.39
CA VAL A 209 -5.99 1.69 8.04
C VAL A 209 -6.99 2.84 8.01
N LEU A 210 -6.62 3.96 7.37
CA LEU A 210 -7.55 4.98 6.91
C LEU A 210 -7.83 4.72 5.44
N ASP A 211 -9.09 4.59 5.07
CA ASP A 211 -9.46 4.14 3.74
C ASP A 211 -10.65 4.91 3.11
N GLY A 212 -11.14 5.94 3.77
CA GLY A 212 -12.21 6.79 3.27
C GLY A 212 -12.40 8.05 4.10
N TYR A 213 -13.24 8.96 3.64
CA TYR A 213 -13.70 10.13 4.41
C TYR A 213 -15.04 10.63 3.90
N ASP A 214 -15.84 11.19 4.80
CA ASP A 214 -17.16 11.75 4.50
C ASP A 214 -17.14 13.26 4.25
N ARG A 215 -18.31 13.81 3.93
CA ARG A 215 -18.50 15.25 3.67
C ARG A 215 -18.39 16.13 4.90
N GLU A 216 -18.51 15.55 6.08
CA GLU A 216 -18.32 16.21 7.37
C GLU A 216 -16.84 16.26 7.78
N GLY A 217 -15.95 15.66 6.97
CA GLY A 217 -14.51 15.64 7.19
C GLY A 217 -14.05 14.59 8.22
N ARG A 218 -14.92 13.61 8.56
CA ARG A 218 -14.55 12.45 9.37
C ARG A 218 -13.88 11.42 8.48
N VAL A 219 -12.89 10.73 9.03
CA VAL A 219 -12.10 9.74 8.31
C VAL A 219 -12.59 8.33 8.65
N HIS A 220 -12.78 7.49 7.63
CA HIS A 220 -13.13 6.09 7.86
C HIS A 220 -11.88 5.32 8.32
N MET A 221 -12.06 4.56 9.40
CA MET A 221 -11.02 3.78 10.06
C MET A 221 -11.38 2.30 10.06
N ASN A 222 -10.47 1.47 9.52
CA ASN A 222 -10.51 0.03 9.62
C ASN A 222 -9.49 -0.40 10.67
N TRP A 223 -9.96 -0.77 11.85
CA TRP A 223 -9.14 -1.02 13.03
C TRP A 223 -8.37 -2.34 13.00
N GLY A 224 -8.69 -3.26 12.08
CA GLY A 224 -8.09 -4.59 12.09
C GLY A 224 -8.58 -5.46 13.27
N TRP A 225 -9.84 -5.27 13.67
CA TRP A 225 -10.50 -5.98 14.78
C TRP A 225 -11.73 -6.75 14.32
N LEU A 226 -11.61 -7.44 13.19
CA LEU A 226 -12.72 -8.20 12.57
C LEU A 226 -13.91 -7.28 12.21
N GLY A 227 -13.66 -6.08 11.71
CA GLY A 227 -14.69 -5.08 11.38
C GLY A 227 -15.35 -4.40 12.60
N ARG A 228 -15.06 -4.86 13.82
CA ARG A 228 -15.57 -4.22 15.02
C ARG A 228 -15.03 -2.79 15.12
N ASP A 229 -15.92 -1.86 15.42
CA ASP A 229 -15.66 -0.43 15.55
C ASP A 229 -15.19 0.25 14.24
N ASN A 230 -15.21 -0.44 13.09
CA ASN A 230 -14.96 0.23 11.81
C ASN A 230 -16.01 1.32 11.58
N GLY A 231 -15.59 2.50 11.09
CA GLY A 231 -16.51 3.62 10.89
C GLY A 231 -15.81 4.96 10.71
N TYR A 232 -16.59 6.03 10.71
CA TYR A 232 -16.13 7.40 10.49
C TYR A 232 -15.88 8.13 11.81
N TYR A 233 -14.67 8.66 11.99
CA TYR A 233 -14.22 9.30 13.22
C TYR A 233 -13.55 10.64 12.95
N ASP A 234 -13.62 11.55 13.94
CA ASP A 234 -12.72 12.70 13.95
C ASP A 234 -11.28 12.21 14.14
N ILE A 235 -10.35 12.78 13.35
CA ILE A 235 -8.94 12.36 13.36
C ILE A 235 -8.24 12.60 14.69
N ASP A 236 -8.79 13.47 15.54
CA ASP A 236 -8.22 13.75 16.85
C ASP A 236 -8.51 12.65 17.89
N LEU A 237 -9.42 11.70 17.57
CA LEU A 237 -9.72 10.49 18.36
C LEU A 237 -9.89 10.75 19.88
N ASN A 238 -10.63 11.79 20.23
CA ASN A 238 -10.99 12.09 21.62
C ASN A 238 -12.20 11.26 22.07
N ILE A 239 -12.13 9.94 21.90
CA ILE A 239 -13.24 9.01 22.17
C ILE A 239 -12.79 8.02 23.25
N PRO A 240 -13.51 7.89 24.38
CA PRO A 240 -13.19 6.89 25.38
C PRO A 240 -13.14 5.47 24.79
N GLY A 241 -12.05 4.75 25.05
CA GLY A 241 -11.81 3.40 24.51
C GLY A 241 -11.29 3.34 23.07
N LEU A 242 -11.17 4.49 22.38
CA LEU A 242 -10.55 4.64 21.06
C LEU A 242 -9.63 5.87 21.01
N ASP A 243 -9.04 6.23 22.15
CA ASP A 243 -8.27 7.46 22.37
C ASP A 243 -6.81 7.35 21.87
N PHE A 244 -6.58 6.79 20.69
CA PHE A 244 -5.24 6.67 20.08
C PHE A 244 -4.75 8.02 19.53
N ASN A 245 -4.82 9.06 20.34
CA ASN A 245 -4.56 10.46 20.00
C ASN A 245 -3.13 10.94 20.28
N GLN A 246 -2.28 10.08 20.86
CA GLN A 246 -0.89 10.43 21.17
C GLN A 246 0.06 9.88 20.10
N GLN A 247 1.15 10.64 19.84
CA GLN A 247 2.23 10.25 18.92
C GLN A 247 1.73 9.71 17.56
N GLN A 248 0.66 10.30 17.05
CA GLN A 248 0.07 9.89 15.78
C GLN A 248 1.07 10.03 14.63
N SER A 249 1.08 9.04 13.76
CA SER A 249 1.89 8.99 12.54
C SER A 249 1.16 8.22 11.45
N MET A 250 1.58 8.40 10.19
CA MET A 250 1.01 7.64 9.07
C MET A 250 2.05 7.33 8.02
N VAL A 251 1.83 6.24 7.29
CA VAL A 251 2.53 5.90 6.05
C VAL A 251 1.60 6.25 4.90
N ILE A 252 2.06 7.13 4.02
CA ILE A 252 1.36 7.66 2.85
C ILE A 252 2.11 7.36 1.56
N GLY A 253 1.44 7.50 0.41
CA GLY A 253 2.02 7.21 -0.90
C GLY A 253 2.14 5.71 -1.17
N ILE A 254 1.33 4.88 -0.51
CA ILE A 254 1.38 3.42 -0.68
C ILE A 254 0.69 3.07 -1.99
N ARG A 255 1.48 2.68 -2.99
CA ARG A 255 0.97 2.20 -4.27
C ARG A 255 1.93 1.18 -4.90
N PRO A 256 1.42 0.22 -5.68
CA PRO A 256 2.26 -0.58 -6.57
C PRO A 256 3.05 0.33 -7.52
N PRO A 257 4.24 -0.10 -8.00
CA PRO A 257 4.94 0.65 -9.03
C PRO A 257 4.02 0.81 -10.24
N HIS A 258 4.06 1.99 -10.86
CA HIS A 258 3.43 2.15 -12.14
C HIS A 258 4.04 1.11 -13.08
N THR A 259 3.31 0.06 -13.39
CA THR A 259 3.60 -0.71 -14.58
C THR A 259 3.38 0.27 -15.71
N ASP A 260 4.48 0.80 -16.22
CA ASP A 260 4.44 1.54 -17.49
C ASP A 260 3.94 0.51 -18.51
N THR A 261 2.64 0.51 -18.75
CA THR A 261 2.01 -0.45 -19.69
C THR A 261 2.50 -0.20 -21.10
N GLY A 262 3.48 0.71 -21.24
CA GLY A 262 4.01 1.16 -22.53
C GLY A 262 2.93 1.82 -23.40
N ILE A 263 1.78 2.20 -22.81
CA ILE A 263 0.74 2.93 -23.54
C ILE A 263 1.01 4.42 -23.40
N VAL A 264 1.61 4.99 -24.43
CA VAL A 264 1.74 6.45 -24.53
C VAL A 264 0.48 6.98 -25.21
N ARG A 265 -0.33 7.77 -24.50
CA ARG A 265 -1.40 8.56 -25.13
C ARG A 265 -0.76 9.76 -25.83
N THR A 266 -0.78 9.78 -27.13
CA THR A 266 -0.34 10.94 -27.89
C THR A 266 -1.51 11.60 -28.62
N THR A 267 -1.66 12.91 -28.44
CA THR A 267 -2.59 13.75 -29.19
C THR A 267 -1.89 14.46 -30.36
N ALA A 268 -0.56 14.35 -30.45
CA ALA A 268 0.24 14.94 -31.50
C ALA A 268 0.53 13.91 -32.61
N ALA A 269 0.52 14.34 -33.86
CA ALA A 269 0.96 13.52 -34.98
C ALA A 269 2.48 13.28 -34.82
N PRO A 270 2.95 12.02 -34.91
CA PRO A 270 4.37 11.69 -34.75
C PRO A 270 5.20 12.18 -35.92
N ALA A 271 6.50 12.41 -35.69
CA ALA A 271 7.48 12.78 -36.68
C ALA A 271 7.63 11.70 -37.78
N ALA A 272 8.02 12.10 -38.97
CA ALA A 272 7.90 11.36 -40.21
C ALA A 272 8.69 10.03 -40.34
N ASP A 273 9.61 9.70 -39.42
CA ASP A 273 10.53 8.54 -39.59
C ASP A 273 10.30 7.39 -38.59
N VAL A 274 9.12 7.28 -38.02
CA VAL A 274 8.81 6.26 -37.00
C VAL A 274 8.06 5.10 -37.63
N VAL A 275 8.62 3.87 -37.57
CA VAL A 275 7.95 2.65 -38.04
C VAL A 275 6.90 2.22 -37.02
N TRP A 276 5.68 1.99 -37.52
CA TRP A 276 4.51 1.60 -36.72
C TRP A 276 4.07 0.19 -37.06
N HIS A 277 3.61 -0.55 -36.07
CA HIS A 277 3.03 -1.87 -36.21
C HIS A 277 1.63 -1.92 -35.63
N THR A 278 0.72 -2.60 -36.29
CA THR A 278 -0.57 -2.99 -35.72
C THR A 278 -0.39 -4.16 -34.74
N LEU A 279 -1.40 -4.47 -33.91
CA LEU A 279 -1.32 -5.60 -32.97
C LEU A 279 -1.14 -6.98 -33.64
N ASP A 280 -1.55 -7.12 -34.92
CA ASP A 280 -1.33 -8.32 -35.72
C ASP A 280 0.03 -8.32 -36.45
N GLY A 281 0.94 -7.37 -36.08
CA GLY A 281 2.32 -7.30 -36.56
C GLY A 281 2.51 -6.66 -37.93
N ARG A 282 1.48 -6.12 -38.55
CA ARG A 282 1.62 -5.43 -39.86
C ARG A 282 2.29 -4.08 -39.66
N THR A 283 3.24 -3.77 -40.54
CA THR A 283 3.89 -2.48 -40.59
C THR A 283 3.01 -1.45 -41.29
N VAL A 284 2.86 -0.27 -40.68
CA VAL A 284 2.17 0.89 -41.24
C VAL A 284 3.07 2.12 -41.19
N VAL A 285 3.04 2.93 -42.21
CA VAL A 285 3.88 4.15 -42.29
C VAL A 285 3.39 5.20 -41.27
N ARG A 286 2.09 5.23 -41.02
CA ARG A 286 1.44 6.17 -40.09
C ARG A 286 0.12 5.58 -39.61
N PRO A 287 -0.22 5.70 -38.29
CA PRO A 287 -1.56 5.37 -37.81
C PRO A 287 -2.61 6.32 -38.41
N VAL A 288 -3.56 5.79 -39.16
CA VAL A 288 -4.62 6.57 -39.82
C VAL A 288 -6.02 6.25 -39.31
N ARG A 289 -6.13 5.27 -38.44
CA ARG A 289 -7.40 4.84 -37.83
C ARG A 289 -7.26 4.78 -36.30
N ARG A 290 -8.40 4.91 -35.62
CA ARG A 290 -8.45 4.64 -34.18
C ARG A 290 -8.01 3.19 -33.91
N GLY A 291 -7.14 3.02 -32.93
CA GLY A 291 -6.65 1.70 -32.60
C GLY A 291 -5.37 1.73 -31.77
N ILE A 292 -4.85 0.53 -31.47
CA ILE A 292 -3.60 0.34 -30.74
C ILE A 292 -2.49 0.01 -31.77
N TYR A 293 -1.39 0.72 -31.65
CA TYR A 293 -0.20 0.54 -32.49
C TYR A 293 1.04 0.36 -31.61
N ILE A 294 2.07 -0.28 -32.16
CA ILE A 294 3.36 -0.47 -31.51
C ILE A 294 4.42 0.27 -32.32
N SER A 295 5.26 1.06 -31.65
CA SER A 295 6.44 1.67 -32.24
C SER A 295 7.56 1.75 -31.23
N ASN A 296 8.79 1.39 -31.65
CA ASN A 296 9.96 1.34 -30.78
C ASN A 296 9.71 0.56 -29.46
N GLY A 297 8.97 -0.55 -29.54
CA GLY A 297 8.62 -1.40 -28.39
C GLY A 297 7.56 -0.81 -27.44
N LYS A 298 6.97 0.36 -27.76
CA LYS A 298 5.94 1.02 -26.94
C LYS A 298 4.57 0.91 -27.61
N LYS A 299 3.51 0.82 -26.80
CA LYS A 299 2.10 0.83 -27.28
C LYS A 299 1.55 2.25 -27.32
N TYR A 300 0.84 2.58 -28.38
CA TYR A 300 0.18 3.87 -28.60
C TYR A 300 -1.30 3.65 -28.89
N VAL A 301 -2.15 4.45 -28.25
CA VAL A 301 -3.59 4.48 -28.52
C VAL A 301 -3.88 5.73 -29.35
N ILE A 302 -4.42 5.54 -30.56
CA ILE A 302 -4.85 6.62 -31.46
C ILE A 302 -6.37 6.72 -31.37
N HIS A 303 -6.86 7.91 -31.04
CA HIS A 303 -8.30 8.21 -30.86
C HIS A 303 -8.95 8.78 -32.11
#